data_b53d1ea3a67b8886f0f0fdf516159f59
#
_entry.id   b53d1ea3a67b8886f0f0fdf516159f59
#
_cell.length_a   1.000
_cell.length_b   1.000
_cell.length_c   1.000
_cell.angle_alpha   90.00
_cell.angle_beta   90.00
_cell.angle_gamma   90.00
#
_symmetry.space_group_name_H-M   'P 1'
#
loop_
_entity.id
_entity.type
_entity.pdbx_description
1 polymer ?
#
loop_
_entity_poly.entity_id
_entity_poly.type
_entity_poly.pdbx_seq_one_letter_code
_entity_poly.pdbx_strand_id
1 'polypeptide(L)'
;QWSLAIHGGAGVIERAELSPERDAAYRAGLQAALDAGSAVLARGGSALDAVQAAVQTMEDNPLFNAGRGAVFTAAGKNELDSAVMNGVDRTAGAVAGLTRTRHPIAAARAVMEQSPHVMLIGEGAESFAASVGLEQVEPSFFFTESRWQALLTALREAGQPLPARPAGAPPEPSTLGKAVPLASLNEAPLNERKFGTVGAVALDSQGRLAAGTSTGGMTAKRWGRVGDVPVIGAGTYASNADGCAVSATGSGEYFIRATVARDICQRTSTGMGVQAAADAEIADVGSIGGDGGVIVMGKDGAVAFSMNTSGMYRGEAGSGRPSRVAIYADEEASR
;
A
#
# COMPACT_ATOMS: atom_id res chain seq x y z
N GLN A 1 -25.32 4.96 -4.52
CA GLN A 1 -24.45 5.03 -3.34
C GLN A 1 -23.07 4.55 -3.71
N TRP A 2 -22.04 5.12 -3.10
CA TRP A 2 -20.65 4.74 -3.29
C TRP A 2 -19.98 4.48 -1.94
N SER A 3 -18.88 3.74 -1.94
CA SER A 3 -18.07 3.42 -0.75
C SER A 3 -16.59 3.34 -1.12
N LEU A 4 -15.73 3.76 -0.20
CA LEU A 4 -14.27 3.75 -0.34
C LEU A 4 -13.63 3.27 0.97
N ALA A 5 -12.64 2.41 0.87
CA ALA A 5 -11.76 2.06 1.98
C ALA A 5 -10.30 2.12 1.54
N ILE A 6 -9.43 2.53 2.45
CA ILE A 6 -7.99 2.65 2.21
C ILE A 6 -7.19 2.02 3.34
N HIS A 7 -5.95 1.63 3.05
CA HIS A 7 -4.94 1.35 4.07
C HIS A 7 -3.60 2.01 3.72
N GLY A 8 -2.82 2.28 4.75
CA GLY A 8 -1.46 2.77 4.68
C GLY A 8 -0.43 1.81 5.28
N GLY A 9 -0.80 0.53 5.38
CA GLY A 9 0.04 -0.54 5.91
C GLY A 9 -0.39 -1.06 7.28
N ALA A 10 -0.12 -2.35 7.53
CA ALA A 10 -0.30 -3.01 8.80
C ALA A 10 1.05 -3.36 9.43
N GLY A 11 1.12 -3.46 10.74
CA GLY A 11 2.36 -3.84 11.41
C GLY A 11 2.29 -3.75 12.93
N VAL A 12 3.44 -3.82 13.55
CA VAL A 12 3.59 -3.52 14.98
C VAL A 12 3.58 -2.00 15.14
N ILE A 13 2.41 -1.47 15.42
CA ILE A 13 2.17 -0.03 15.61
C ILE A 13 1.68 0.16 17.05
N GLU A 14 2.59 0.50 17.94
CA GLU A 14 2.29 0.67 19.35
C GLU A 14 2.01 2.14 19.66
N ARG A 15 0.88 2.41 20.33
CA ARG A 15 0.47 3.77 20.70
C ARG A 15 1.54 4.50 21.53
N ALA A 16 2.29 3.77 22.35
CA ALA A 16 3.36 4.32 23.17
C ALA A 16 4.61 4.73 22.37
N GLU A 17 4.78 4.18 21.16
CA GLU A 17 5.94 4.43 20.30
C GLU A 17 5.66 5.48 19.23
N LEU A 18 4.40 5.82 19.00
CA LEU A 18 4.00 6.82 18.01
C LEU A 18 3.79 8.17 18.71
N SER A 19 4.61 9.17 18.38
CA SER A 19 4.43 10.51 18.94
C SER A 19 3.06 11.11 18.53
N PRO A 20 2.49 12.02 19.34
CA PRO A 20 1.23 12.69 18.96
C PRO A 20 1.30 13.39 17.61
N GLU A 21 2.44 13.96 17.25
CA GLU A 21 2.68 14.64 15.98
C GLU A 21 2.67 13.64 14.80
N ARG A 22 3.28 12.48 14.97
CA ARG A 22 3.26 11.41 13.95
C ARG A 22 1.89 10.77 13.83
N ASP A 23 1.20 10.50 14.92
CA ASP A 23 -0.18 10.02 14.92
C ASP A 23 -1.06 10.98 14.12
N ALA A 24 -1.00 12.29 14.42
CA ALA A 24 -1.75 13.32 13.71
C ALA A 24 -1.37 13.39 12.21
N ALA A 25 -0.08 13.26 11.88
CA ALA A 25 0.40 13.30 10.51
C ALA A 25 -0.10 12.09 9.69
N TYR A 26 -0.07 10.89 10.25
CA TYR A 26 -0.64 9.70 9.59
C TYR A 26 -2.15 9.82 9.38
N ARG A 27 -2.89 10.29 10.38
CA ARG A 27 -4.34 10.51 10.24
C ARG A 27 -4.65 11.56 9.18
N ALA A 28 -3.89 12.65 9.12
CA ALA A 28 -4.04 13.67 8.08
C ALA A 28 -3.73 13.11 6.68
N GLY A 29 -2.69 12.26 6.57
CA GLY A 29 -2.35 11.60 5.31
C GLY A 29 -3.44 10.63 4.83
N LEU A 30 -4.00 9.84 5.73
CA LEU A 30 -5.14 8.95 5.45
C LEU A 30 -6.39 9.77 5.05
N GLN A 31 -6.69 10.85 5.77
CA GLN A 31 -7.82 11.72 5.45
C GLN A 31 -7.66 12.34 4.06
N ALA A 32 -6.46 12.83 3.71
CA ALA A 32 -6.19 13.38 2.38
C ALA A 32 -6.43 12.35 1.26
N ALA A 33 -6.05 11.10 1.47
CA ALA A 33 -6.30 10.02 0.51
C ALA A 33 -7.79 9.69 0.39
N LEU A 34 -8.52 9.65 1.51
CA LEU A 34 -9.97 9.48 1.51
C LEU A 34 -10.67 10.65 0.79
N ASP A 35 -10.25 11.87 1.04
CA ASP A 35 -10.83 13.06 0.39
C ASP A 35 -10.61 13.01 -1.13
N ALA A 36 -9.42 12.64 -1.58
CA ALA A 36 -9.11 12.52 -3.00
C ALA A 36 -9.97 11.47 -3.71
N GLY A 37 -10.10 10.27 -3.15
CA GLY A 37 -10.92 9.20 -3.71
C GLY A 37 -12.42 9.50 -3.61
N SER A 38 -12.87 10.05 -2.48
CA SER A 38 -14.28 10.43 -2.25
C SER A 38 -14.73 11.52 -3.20
N ALA A 39 -13.87 12.51 -3.50
CA ALA A 39 -14.19 13.56 -4.46
C ALA A 39 -14.45 13.01 -5.87
N VAL A 40 -13.76 11.95 -6.26
CA VAL A 40 -14.02 11.24 -7.54
C VAL A 40 -15.40 10.59 -7.50
N LEU A 41 -15.69 9.81 -6.46
CA LEU A 41 -16.95 9.05 -6.35
C LEU A 41 -18.17 9.96 -6.18
N ALA A 42 -18.05 11.05 -5.41
CA ALA A 42 -19.13 11.98 -5.14
C ALA A 42 -19.63 12.71 -6.41
N ARG A 43 -18.75 12.92 -7.40
CA ARG A 43 -19.14 13.49 -8.70
C ARG A 43 -19.51 12.44 -9.76
N GLY A 44 -19.68 11.17 -9.36
CA GLY A 44 -20.05 10.07 -10.25
C GLY A 44 -18.92 9.43 -11.03
N GLY A 45 -17.65 9.67 -10.63
CA GLY A 45 -16.48 9.04 -11.21
C GLY A 45 -16.41 7.54 -10.91
N SER A 46 -15.54 6.84 -11.64
CA SER A 46 -15.39 5.38 -11.54
C SER A 46 -14.65 4.94 -10.27
N ALA A 47 -14.92 3.70 -9.83
CA ALA A 47 -14.16 3.06 -8.76
C ALA A 47 -12.65 3.02 -9.05
N LEU A 48 -12.26 2.73 -10.30
CA LEU A 48 -10.85 2.76 -10.74
C LEU A 48 -10.21 4.14 -10.56
N ASP A 49 -10.89 5.21 -10.95
CA ASP A 49 -10.38 6.58 -10.80
C ASP A 49 -10.24 6.95 -9.33
N ALA A 50 -11.18 6.53 -8.48
CA ALA A 50 -11.13 6.77 -7.05
C ALA A 50 -9.98 6.02 -6.38
N VAL A 51 -9.79 4.75 -6.72
CA VAL A 51 -8.66 3.94 -6.23
C VAL A 51 -7.33 4.59 -6.63
N GLN A 52 -7.17 4.97 -7.89
CA GLN A 52 -5.97 5.64 -8.36
C GLN A 52 -5.72 6.95 -7.62
N ALA A 53 -6.73 7.80 -7.47
CA ALA A 53 -6.60 9.08 -6.78
C ALA A 53 -6.17 8.92 -5.31
N ALA A 54 -6.78 7.98 -4.58
CA ALA A 54 -6.44 7.70 -3.19
C ALA A 54 -5.00 7.15 -3.07
N VAL A 55 -4.63 6.17 -3.90
CA VAL A 55 -3.29 5.57 -3.86
C VAL A 55 -2.21 6.57 -4.27
N GLN A 56 -2.42 7.37 -5.32
CA GLN A 56 -1.47 8.42 -5.73
C GLN A 56 -1.22 9.44 -4.62
N THR A 57 -2.25 9.82 -3.89
CA THR A 57 -2.10 10.73 -2.74
C THR A 57 -1.16 10.15 -1.68
N MET A 58 -1.25 8.84 -1.43
CA MET A 58 -0.34 8.16 -0.50
C MET A 58 1.05 7.88 -1.10
N GLU A 59 1.16 7.64 -2.40
CA GLU A 59 2.47 7.54 -3.10
C GLU A 59 3.26 8.85 -3.06
N ASP A 60 2.59 10.00 -3.03
CA ASP A 60 3.23 11.32 -2.90
C ASP A 60 3.55 11.70 -1.44
N ASN A 61 3.02 10.98 -0.46
CA ASN A 61 3.21 11.27 0.95
C ASN A 61 4.39 10.47 1.53
N PRO A 62 5.47 11.13 1.99
CA PRO A 62 6.68 10.45 2.46
C PRO A 62 6.51 9.61 3.74
N LEU A 63 5.36 9.67 4.40
CA LEU A 63 5.06 8.84 5.58
C LEU A 63 4.82 7.38 5.22
N PHE A 64 4.31 7.09 4.01
CA PHE A 64 3.92 5.75 3.60
C PHE A 64 5.02 5.05 2.80
N ASN A 65 5.06 3.73 2.87
CA ASN A 65 5.98 2.90 2.09
C ASN A 65 5.40 2.62 0.69
N ALA A 66 5.29 3.64 -0.11
CA ALA A 66 4.92 3.57 -1.51
C ALA A 66 5.39 4.85 -2.19
N GLY A 67 5.86 4.79 -3.44
CA GLY A 67 6.36 5.95 -4.14
C GLY A 67 7.39 6.72 -3.31
N ARG A 68 7.14 8.00 -3.06
CA ARG A 68 7.96 8.82 -2.18
C ARG A 68 7.80 8.36 -0.73
N GLY A 69 8.88 7.95 -0.10
CA GLY A 69 8.86 7.34 1.23
C GLY A 69 8.99 5.81 1.20
N ALA A 70 9.15 5.22 0.02
CA ALA A 70 9.41 3.79 -0.12
C ALA A 70 10.68 3.35 0.61
N VAL A 71 10.66 2.15 1.14
CA VAL A 71 11.82 1.50 1.75
C VAL A 71 12.92 1.23 0.72
N PHE A 72 14.13 0.98 1.22
CA PHE A 72 15.29 0.70 0.37
C PHE A 72 15.60 -0.80 0.31
N THR A 73 16.07 -1.25 -0.85
CA THR A 73 16.72 -2.55 -1.01
C THR A 73 18.04 -2.60 -0.24
N ALA A 74 18.59 -3.78 -0.01
CA ALA A 74 19.93 -3.93 0.58
C ALA A 74 21.04 -3.22 -0.21
N ALA A 75 20.83 -2.98 -1.50
CA ALA A 75 21.75 -2.23 -2.37
C ALA A 75 21.54 -0.70 -2.31
N GLY A 76 20.63 -0.20 -1.48
CA GLY A 76 20.38 1.22 -1.32
C GLY A 76 19.56 1.85 -2.45
N LYS A 77 18.68 1.08 -3.09
CA LYS A 77 17.77 1.54 -4.15
C LYS A 77 16.33 1.44 -3.69
N ASN A 78 15.46 2.29 -4.23
CA ASN A 78 14.02 2.09 -4.15
C ASN A 78 13.56 1.28 -5.37
N GLU A 79 12.85 0.18 -5.14
CA GLU A 79 12.23 -0.64 -6.18
C GLU A 79 10.74 -0.78 -5.86
N LEU A 80 9.89 -0.25 -6.73
CA LEU A 80 8.48 -0.01 -6.49
C LEU A 80 7.61 -1.01 -7.24
N ASP A 81 6.56 -1.50 -6.55
CA ASP A 81 5.61 -2.48 -7.09
C ASP A 81 4.19 -1.94 -6.93
N SER A 82 3.31 -2.24 -7.88
CA SER A 82 1.90 -1.84 -7.82
C SER A 82 1.02 -2.75 -8.67
N ALA A 83 -0.26 -2.79 -8.32
CA ALA A 83 -1.28 -3.45 -9.13
C ALA A 83 -2.63 -2.74 -9.00
N VAL A 84 -3.45 -2.88 -10.03
CA VAL A 84 -4.83 -2.43 -10.08
C VAL A 84 -5.68 -3.49 -10.76
N MET A 85 -6.94 -3.63 -10.34
CA MET A 85 -7.88 -4.56 -10.95
C MET A 85 -9.28 -3.96 -11.03
N ASN A 86 -9.89 -4.09 -12.20
CA ASN A 86 -11.27 -3.73 -12.45
C ASN A 86 -12.18 -4.92 -12.17
N GLY A 87 -13.12 -4.77 -11.24
CA GLY A 87 -14.03 -5.84 -10.85
C GLY A 87 -15.05 -6.23 -11.93
N VAL A 88 -15.38 -5.33 -12.84
CA VAL A 88 -16.44 -5.53 -13.84
C VAL A 88 -16.09 -6.68 -14.78
N ASP A 89 -14.89 -6.67 -15.32
CA ASP A 89 -14.42 -7.62 -16.33
C ASP A 89 -13.15 -8.39 -15.89
N ARG A 90 -12.65 -8.10 -14.70
CA ARG A 90 -11.42 -8.64 -14.12
C ARG A 90 -10.16 -8.30 -14.93
N THR A 91 -10.19 -7.25 -15.73
CA THR A 91 -8.96 -6.71 -16.30
C THR A 91 -8.06 -6.20 -15.18
N ALA A 92 -6.77 -6.39 -15.34
CA ALA A 92 -5.79 -6.05 -14.33
C ALA A 92 -4.48 -5.58 -14.95
N GLY A 93 -3.73 -4.79 -14.21
CA GLY A 93 -2.38 -4.39 -14.55
C GLY A 93 -1.49 -4.37 -13.33
N ALA A 94 -0.24 -4.74 -13.51
CA ALA A 94 0.76 -4.79 -12.45
C ALA A 94 2.13 -4.38 -12.97
N VAL A 95 2.90 -3.78 -12.08
CA VAL A 95 4.31 -3.43 -12.31
C VAL A 95 5.14 -3.80 -11.11
N ALA A 96 6.41 -4.14 -11.32
CA ALA A 96 7.35 -4.42 -10.25
C ALA A 96 8.75 -3.92 -10.60
N GLY A 97 9.50 -3.53 -9.58
CA GLY A 97 10.89 -3.10 -9.72
C GLY A 97 11.05 -1.75 -10.41
N LEU A 98 10.10 -0.83 -10.31
CA LEU A 98 10.21 0.52 -10.85
C LEU A 98 11.16 1.37 -9.99
N THR A 99 11.99 2.16 -10.63
CA THR A 99 12.97 3.04 -9.97
C THR A 99 12.83 4.52 -10.34
N ARG A 100 11.99 4.85 -11.32
CA ARG A 100 11.89 6.20 -11.90
C ARG A 100 10.46 6.68 -12.15
N THR A 101 9.47 5.81 -12.15
CA THR A 101 8.07 6.21 -12.38
C THR A 101 7.46 6.78 -11.11
N ARG A 102 7.06 8.04 -11.15
CA ARG A 102 6.56 8.76 -9.97
C ARG A 102 5.38 8.07 -9.29
N HIS A 103 4.38 7.64 -10.10
CA HIS A 103 3.17 6.99 -9.61
C HIS A 103 3.06 5.56 -10.13
N PRO A 104 3.58 4.56 -9.41
CA PRO A 104 3.48 3.16 -9.81
C PRO A 104 2.05 2.67 -10.07
N ILE A 105 1.05 3.17 -9.32
CA ILE A 105 -0.36 2.81 -9.54
C ILE A 105 -0.85 3.26 -10.93
N ALA A 106 -0.42 4.42 -11.40
CA ALA A 106 -0.74 4.89 -12.75
C ALA A 106 -0.07 4.02 -13.82
N ALA A 107 1.16 3.54 -13.58
CA ALA A 107 1.83 2.58 -14.47
C ALA A 107 1.10 1.24 -14.51
N ALA A 108 0.67 0.70 -13.37
CA ALA A 108 -0.13 -0.52 -13.31
C ALA A 108 -1.44 -0.38 -14.11
N ARG A 109 -2.12 0.76 -13.96
CA ARG A 109 -3.32 1.05 -14.74
C ARG A 109 -3.05 1.16 -16.24
N ALA A 110 -1.97 1.80 -16.63
CA ALA A 110 -1.58 1.89 -18.04
C ALA A 110 -1.28 0.51 -18.63
N VAL A 111 -0.65 -0.39 -17.90
CA VAL A 111 -0.45 -1.79 -18.33
C VAL A 111 -1.80 -2.45 -18.61
N MET A 112 -2.77 -2.28 -17.73
CA MET A 112 -4.13 -2.83 -17.92
C MET A 112 -4.84 -2.25 -19.14
N GLU A 113 -4.77 -0.94 -19.36
CA GLU A 113 -5.59 -0.23 -20.35
C GLU A 113 -4.91 -0.08 -21.72
N GLN A 114 -3.58 -0.07 -21.77
CA GLN A 114 -2.80 0.33 -22.96
C GLN A 114 -1.78 -0.73 -23.40
N SER A 115 -1.81 -1.94 -22.81
CA SER A 115 -0.96 -3.04 -23.23
C SER A 115 -1.76 -4.34 -23.30
N PRO A 116 -1.30 -5.36 -24.05
CA PRO A 116 -1.91 -6.67 -24.04
C PRO A 116 -1.49 -7.54 -22.85
N HIS A 117 -0.63 -7.01 -21.98
CA HIS A 117 -0.06 -7.73 -20.84
C HIS A 117 -0.79 -7.41 -19.55
N VAL A 118 -0.60 -8.26 -18.54
CA VAL A 118 -1.07 -8.00 -17.17
C VAL A 118 0.06 -7.46 -16.30
N MET A 119 1.31 -7.88 -16.52
CA MET A 119 2.43 -7.51 -15.67
C MET A 119 3.67 -7.16 -16.49
N LEU A 120 4.29 -6.04 -16.18
CA LEU A 120 5.58 -5.60 -16.70
C LEU A 120 6.53 -5.33 -15.54
N ILE A 121 7.84 -5.54 -15.75
CA ILE A 121 8.85 -5.37 -14.69
C ILE A 121 10.04 -4.51 -15.16
N GLY A 122 10.70 -3.86 -14.19
CA GLY A 122 12.00 -3.22 -14.34
C GLY A 122 12.05 -2.18 -15.45
N GLU A 123 13.15 -2.14 -16.18
CA GLU A 123 13.38 -1.16 -17.25
C GLU A 123 12.34 -1.25 -18.37
N GLY A 124 11.83 -2.44 -18.66
CA GLY A 124 10.75 -2.62 -19.63
C GLY A 124 9.46 -1.93 -19.20
N ALA A 125 9.09 -2.07 -17.93
CA ALA A 125 7.93 -1.40 -17.37
C ALA A 125 8.10 0.12 -17.37
N GLU A 126 9.27 0.63 -17.05
CA GLU A 126 9.56 2.08 -17.05
C GLU A 126 9.58 2.67 -18.46
N SER A 127 10.17 1.96 -19.41
CA SER A 127 10.13 2.35 -20.82
C SER A 127 8.69 2.43 -21.34
N PHE A 128 7.87 1.46 -20.98
CA PHE A 128 6.44 1.48 -21.30
C PHE A 128 5.74 2.68 -20.63
N ALA A 129 5.95 2.90 -19.33
CA ALA A 129 5.35 4.01 -18.59
C ALA A 129 5.72 5.36 -19.22
N ALA A 130 6.97 5.56 -19.57
CA ALA A 130 7.42 6.77 -20.27
C ALA A 130 6.78 6.93 -21.66
N SER A 131 6.65 5.82 -22.40
CA SER A 131 6.06 5.84 -23.75
C SER A 131 4.57 6.24 -23.76
N VAL A 132 3.86 6.02 -22.67
CA VAL A 132 2.45 6.41 -22.51
C VAL A 132 2.29 7.74 -21.73
N GLY A 133 3.37 8.49 -21.55
CA GLY A 133 3.37 9.84 -21.02
C GLY A 133 3.34 9.96 -19.49
N LEU A 134 3.64 8.88 -18.77
CA LEU A 134 3.70 8.94 -17.30
C LEU A 134 4.98 9.63 -16.83
N GLU A 135 4.85 10.46 -15.79
CA GLU A 135 5.97 11.23 -15.24
C GLU A 135 7.08 10.32 -14.72
N GLN A 136 8.29 10.58 -15.21
CA GLN A 136 9.51 9.94 -14.76
C GLN A 136 10.31 10.91 -13.92
N VAL A 137 10.86 10.45 -12.81
CA VAL A 137 11.64 11.25 -11.87
C VAL A 137 13.02 10.66 -11.65
N GLU A 138 13.95 11.45 -11.12
CA GLU A 138 15.21 10.91 -10.65
C GLU A 138 14.98 9.98 -9.43
N PRO A 139 15.75 8.89 -9.28
CA PRO A 139 15.58 7.96 -8.15
C PRO A 139 15.60 8.64 -6.78
N SER A 140 16.33 9.75 -6.62
CA SER A 140 16.38 10.52 -5.38
C SER A 140 15.03 11.16 -4.97
N PHE A 141 14.07 11.25 -5.88
CA PHE A 141 12.70 11.70 -5.55
C PHE A 141 12.04 10.84 -4.46
N PHE A 142 12.33 9.55 -4.46
CA PHE A 142 11.73 8.61 -3.50
C PHE A 142 12.43 8.58 -2.15
N PHE A 143 13.63 9.19 -2.05
CA PHE A 143 14.46 9.17 -0.86
C PHE A 143 13.79 9.87 0.32
N THR A 144 13.82 9.21 1.49
CA THR A 144 13.60 9.85 2.79
C THR A 144 14.70 9.44 3.75
N GLU A 145 15.14 10.35 4.60
CA GLU A 145 16.18 10.07 5.60
C GLU A 145 15.75 8.97 6.57
N SER A 146 14.50 8.97 6.97
CA SER A 146 13.92 7.95 7.87
C SER A 146 14.09 6.54 7.30
N ARG A 147 13.70 6.31 6.04
CA ARG A 147 13.83 5.00 5.39
C ARG A 147 15.30 4.62 5.15
N TRP A 148 16.15 5.60 4.87
CA TRP A 148 17.57 5.36 4.73
C TRP A 148 18.20 4.90 6.04
N GLN A 149 17.92 5.59 7.17
CA GLN A 149 18.41 5.17 8.48
C GLN A 149 17.86 3.82 8.91
N ALA A 150 16.60 3.50 8.59
CA ALA A 150 16.03 2.18 8.83
C ALA A 150 16.77 1.07 8.06
N LEU A 151 17.16 1.32 6.80
CA LEU A 151 18.00 0.40 6.03
C LEU A 151 19.34 0.17 6.72
N LEU A 152 20.06 1.23 7.06
CA LEU A 152 21.38 1.13 7.68
C LEU A 152 21.33 0.37 9.02
N THR A 153 20.29 0.61 9.81
CA THR A 153 20.07 -0.12 11.07
C THR A 153 19.84 -1.59 10.81
N ALA A 154 18.93 -1.95 9.89
CA ALA A 154 18.64 -3.33 9.54
C ALA A 154 19.88 -4.09 9.02
N LEU A 155 20.68 -3.44 8.18
CA LEU A 155 21.91 -4.05 7.65
C LEU A 155 22.99 -4.24 8.72
N ARG A 156 23.17 -3.27 9.64
CA ARG A 156 24.10 -3.39 10.77
C ARG A 156 23.73 -4.56 11.68
N GLU A 157 22.45 -4.65 12.05
CA GLU A 157 21.94 -5.75 12.88
C GLU A 157 22.10 -7.11 12.22
N ALA A 158 22.00 -7.17 10.89
CA ALA A 158 22.22 -8.38 10.12
C ALA A 158 23.69 -8.68 9.80
N GLY A 159 24.63 -7.81 10.23
CA GLY A 159 26.05 -7.96 9.90
C GLY A 159 26.34 -7.83 8.39
N GLN A 160 25.56 -7.06 7.67
CA GLN A 160 25.66 -6.93 6.22
C GLN A 160 26.40 -5.64 5.82
N PRO A 161 27.05 -5.61 4.65
CA PRO A 161 27.69 -4.40 4.13
C PRO A 161 26.71 -3.26 3.98
N LEU A 162 27.15 -2.05 4.30
CA LEU A 162 26.36 -0.84 4.11
C LEU A 162 26.57 -0.28 2.69
N PRO A 163 25.51 0.01 1.96
CA PRO A 163 25.62 0.68 0.66
C PRO A 163 26.04 2.13 0.81
N ALA A 164 26.58 2.70 -0.25
CA ALA A 164 26.81 4.15 -0.34
C ALA A 164 25.47 4.89 -0.37
N ARG A 165 25.46 6.10 0.22
CA ARG A 165 24.29 6.98 0.14
C ARG A 165 23.92 7.25 -1.32
N PRO A 166 22.64 7.18 -1.71
CA PRO A 166 22.24 7.33 -3.10
C PRO A 166 22.65 8.67 -3.71
N ALA A 167 23.05 8.67 -4.98
CA ALA A 167 23.33 9.89 -5.71
C ALA A 167 22.09 10.79 -5.78
N GLY A 168 22.26 12.09 -5.58
CA GLY A 168 21.16 13.07 -5.57
C GLY A 168 20.33 13.09 -4.28
N ALA A 169 20.61 12.20 -3.33
CA ALA A 169 20.01 12.32 -2.00
C ALA A 169 20.48 13.59 -1.29
N PRO A 170 19.67 14.20 -0.41
CA PRO A 170 20.12 15.32 0.42
C PRO A 170 21.40 14.95 1.18
N PRO A 171 22.30 15.92 1.48
CA PRO A 171 23.48 15.63 2.29
C PRO A 171 23.07 15.05 3.65
N GLU A 172 23.97 14.26 4.24
CA GLU A 172 23.73 13.77 5.59
C GLU A 172 23.45 14.95 6.52
N PRO A 173 22.48 14.82 7.45
CA PRO A 173 22.25 15.80 8.48
C PRO A 173 23.58 16.05 9.20
N SER A 174 24.09 17.28 9.16
CA SER A 174 25.40 17.59 9.72
C SER A 174 25.39 17.35 11.24
N THR A 175 26.17 16.39 11.67
CA THR A 175 26.47 16.15 13.10
C THR A 175 27.43 17.19 13.68
N LEU A 176 27.74 18.26 12.92
CA LEU A 176 28.58 19.36 13.36
C LEU A 176 27.81 20.26 14.35
N GLY A 177 27.95 19.92 15.64
CA GLY A 177 27.75 20.89 16.71
C GLY A 177 26.53 20.76 17.60
N LYS A 178 25.99 19.62 17.77
CA LYS A 178 25.23 19.06 18.90
C LYS A 178 24.65 17.75 18.40
N ALA A 179 24.92 16.66 19.09
CA ALA A 179 24.11 15.47 18.92
C ALA A 179 22.65 15.92 19.12
N VAL A 180 21.94 16.08 17.99
CA VAL A 180 20.49 16.18 18.03
C VAL A 180 20.09 14.81 18.57
N PRO A 181 19.48 14.71 19.77
CA PRO A 181 19.08 13.41 20.26
C PRO A 181 18.24 12.72 19.18
N LEU A 182 18.43 11.42 18.96
CA LEU A 182 17.55 10.63 18.07
C LEU A 182 16.06 10.87 18.37
N ALA A 183 15.74 11.23 19.59
CA ALA A 183 14.40 11.66 20.02
C ALA A 183 13.92 12.99 19.44
N SER A 184 14.82 13.87 18.94
CA SER A 184 14.41 15.12 18.27
C SER A 184 14.34 15.00 16.76
N LEU A 185 14.88 13.92 16.18
CA LEU A 185 14.53 13.47 14.84
C LEU A 185 13.23 12.67 14.90
N ASN A 186 12.41 12.73 15.87
CA ASN A 186 11.07 12.15 16.05
C ASN A 186 10.85 10.79 15.31
N GLU A 187 11.93 10.04 15.10
CA GLU A 187 12.03 8.89 14.27
C GLU A 187 12.86 7.85 15.01
N ALA A 188 12.36 7.43 16.17
CA ALA A 188 12.66 6.06 16.54
C ALA A 188 12.28 5.23 15.29
N PRO A 189 13.18 4.40 14.73
CA PRO A 189 12.80 3.51 13.67
C PRO A 189 11.60 2.76 14.21
N LEU A 190 10.42 3.08 13.68
CA LEU A 190 9.29 2.20 13.84
C LEU A 190 9.81 0.83 13.47
N ASN A 191 9.43 -0.17 14.21
CA ASN A 191 9.80 -1.55 13.90
C ASN A 191 9.10 -1.96 12.59
N GLU A 192 9.19 -1.07 11.61
CA GLU A 192 8.63 -1.15 10.25
C GLU A 192 9.35 -2.19 9.40
N ARG A 193 9.98 -3.18 10.06
CA ARG A 193 10.65 -4.25 9.34
C ARG A 193 9.74 -5.00 8.39
N LYS A 194 8.42 -4.73 8.45
CA LYS A 194 7.48 -5.62 7.77
C LYS A 194 6.45 -4.95 6.87
N PHE A 195 5.84 -3.80 7.20
CA PHE A 195 4.58 -3.45 6.55
C PHE A 195 4.35 -1.95 6.41
N GLY A 196 4.27 -1.45 5.20
CA GLY A 196 3.97 -0.05 4.93
C GLY A 196 3.31 0.17 3.56
N THR A 197 2.81 -0.88 2.95
CA THR A 197 2.06 -0.88 1.70
C THR A 197 0.83 0.02 1.78
N VAL A 198 0.50 0.72 0.69
CA VAL A 198 -0.74 1.48 0.58
C VAL A 198 -1.72 0.82 -0.36
N GLY A 199 -3.02 1.00 -0.13
CA GLY A 199 -4.03 0.44 -1.01
C GLY A 199 -5.39 1.09 -0.84
N ALA A 200 -6.26 0.83 -1.82
CA ALA A 200 -7.64 1.28 -1.83
C ALA A 200 -8.55 0.25 -2.50
N VAL A 201 -9.77 0.18 -2.02
CA VAL A 201 -10.88 -0.55 -2.64
C VAL A 201 -12.09 0.36 -2.71
N ALA A 202 -12.82 0.33 -3.81
CA ALA A 202 -13.95 1.21 -4.04
C ALA A 202 -15.12 0.51 -4.69
N LEU A 203 -16.31 0.99 -4.35
CA LEU A 203 -17.57 0.73 -5.05
C LEU A 203 -18.12 2.09 -5.52
N ASP A 204 -18.34 2.24 -6.80
CA ASP A 204 -18.93 3.47 -7.34
C ASP A 204 -20.48 3.41 -7.41
N SER A 205 -21.07 4.55 -7.78
CA SER A 205 -22.52 4.68 -7.84
C SER A 205 -23.21 3.82 -8.91
N GLN A 206 -22.43 3.24 -9.83
CA GLN A 206 -22.90 2.30 -10.85
C GLN A 206 -22.70 0.83 -10.43
N GLY A 207 -22.26 0.58 -9.21
CA GLY A 207 -22.02 -0.76 -8.69
C GLY A 207 -20.75 -1.45 -9.19
N ARG A 208 -19.79 -0.66 -9.70
CA ARG A 208 -18.49 -1.20 -10.17
C ARG A 208 -17.50 -1.24 -9.01
N LEU A 209 -16.81 -2.37 -8.87
CA LEU A 209 -15.77 -2.58 -7.88
C LEU A 209 -14.37 -2.40 -8.50
N ALA A 210 -13.44 -1.89 -7.72
CA ALA A 210 -12.02 -1.82 -8.09
C ALA A 210 -11.14 -1.96 -6.85
N ALA A 211 -9.92 -2.46 -7.07
CA ALA A 211 -8.86 -2.56 -6.07
C ALA A 211 -7.54 -2.05 -6.65
N GLY A 212 -6.71 -1.48 -5.80
CA GLY A 212 -5.34 -1.09 -6.15
C GLY A 212 -4.44 -1.07 -4.94
N THR A 213 -3.17 -1.41 -5.14
CA THR A 213 -2.16 -1.52 -4.10
C THR A 213 -0.82 -1.03 -4.63
N SER A 214 -0.01 -0.37 -3.80
CA SER A 214 1.31 0.15 -4.15
C SER A 214 2.28 0.03 -2.98
N THR A 215 3.54 -0.29 -3.25
CA THR A 215 4.53 -0.53 -2.19
C THR A 215 5.97 -0.35 -2.67
N GLY A 216 6.86 -0.05 -1.71
CA GLY A 216 8.31 -0.23 -1.86
C GLY A 216 8.81 -1.61 -1.44
N GLY A 217 7.93 -2.49 -0.96
CA GLY A 217 8.28 -3.81 -0.45
C GLY A 217 8.76 -3.80 1.00
N MET A 218 9.76 -4.61 1.33
CA MET A 218 10.34 -4.69 2.68
C MET A 218 11.75 -4.10 2.73
N THR A 219 12.10 -3.49 3.85
CA THR A 219 13.44 -2.94 4.11
C THR A 219 14.52 -4.00 3.93
N ALA A 220 15.59 -3.64 3.22
CA ALA A 220 16.73 -4.51 2.92
C ALA A 220 16.40 -5.74 2.05
N LYS A 221 15.31 -5.70 1.29
CA LYS A 221 15.01 -6.74 0.30
C LYS A 221 16.15 -6.91 -0.70
N ARG A 222 16.32 -8.11 -1.25
CA ARG A 222 17.41 -8.50 -2.13
C ARG A 222 16.93 -9.17 -3.39
N TRP A 223 17.83 -9.24 -4.37
CA TRP A 223 17.69 -10.07 -5.57
C TRP A 223 16.39 -9.79 -6.37
N GLY A 224 15.90 -8.55 -6.32
CA GLY A 224 14.65 -8.21 -6.97
C GLY A 224 13.41 -8.81 -6.29
N ARG A 225 13.47 -9.01 -4.96
CA ARG A 225 12.30 -9.56 -4.22
C ARG A 225 11.06 -8.76 -4.53
N VAL A 226 10.01 -9.47 -4.89
CA VAL A 226 8.65 -8.98 -5.09
C VAL A 226 7.74 -9.67 -4.07
N GLY A 227 6.90 -8.91 -3.38
CA GLY A 227 5.89 -9.42 -2.47
C GLY A 227 4.55 -9.69 -3.17
N ASP A 228 3.49 -9.65 -2.39
CA ASP A 228 2.13 -9.95 -2.83
C ASP A 228 1.47 -8.85 -3.69
N VAL A 229 1.90 -7.59 -3.53
CA VAL A 229 1.23 -6.42 -4.12
C VAL A 229 0.98 -6.56 -5.63
N PRO A 230 1.99 -6.83 -6.49
CA PRO A 230 1.77 -6.92 -7.92
C PRO A 230 1.25 -8.29 -8.37
N VAL A 231 1.05 -9.22 -7.46
CA VAL A 231 0.52 -10.55 -7.76
C VAL A 231 -0.99 -10.53 -7.64
N ILE A 232 -1.66 -10.48 -8.80
CA ILE A 232 -3.12 -10.50 -8.87
C ILE A 232 -3.66 -11.78 -8.22
N GLY A 233 -4.57 -11.61 -7.27
CA GLY A 233 -5.10 -12.69 -6.44
C GLY A 233 -4.41 -12.87 -5.10
N ALA A 234 -3.21 -12.32 -4.92
CA ALA A 234 -2.51 -12.33 -3.62
C ALA A 234 -2.70 -11.01 -2.86
N GLY A 235 -2.11 -9.91 -3.33
CA GLY A 235 -2.19 -8.59 -2.68
C GLY A 235 -3.29 -7.69 -3.22
N THR A 236 -3.82 -7.97 -4.40
CA THR A 236 -4.80 -7.14 -5.11
C THR A 236 -5.76 -8.02 -5.89
N TYR A 237 -7.07 -7.86 -5.67
CA TYR A 237 -8.09 -8.55 -6.45
C TYR A 237 -9.42 -7.79 -6.43
N ALA A 238 -10.15 -7.82 -7.55
CA ALA A 238 -11.52 -7.31 -7.63
C ALA A 238 -12.35 -8.13 -8.60
N SER A 239 -13.59 -8.44 -8.22
CA SER A 239 -14.55 -9.16 -9.06
C SER A 239 -15.97 -8.79 -8.68
N ASN A 240 -16.70 -8.16 -9.59
CA ASN A 240 -18.12 -7.90 -9.42
C ASN A 240 -18.94 -9.19 -9.32
N ALA A 241 -18.54 -10.22 -10.08
CA ALA A 241 -19.22 -11.53 -10.05
C ALA A 241 -19.07 -12.21 -8.68
N ASP A 242 -17.89 -12.11 -8.06
CA ASP A 242 -17.63 -12.65 -6.72
C ASP A 242 -18.11 -11.68 -5.61
N GLY A 243 -18.45 -10.45 -5.98
CA GLY A 243 -19.00 -9.43 -5.07
C GLY A 243 -18.00 -8.81 -4.12
N CYS A 244 -16.72 -8.68 -4.52
CA CYS A 244 -15.69 -8.20 -3.61
C CYS A 244 -14.49 -7.53 -4.32
N ALA A 245 -13.85 -6.61 -3.59
CA ALA A 245 -12.54 -6.06 -3.93
C ALA A 245 -11.66 -6.07 -2.69
N VAL A 246 -10.38 -6.42 -2.85
CA VAL A 246 -9.42 -6.62 -1.76
C VAL A 246 -8.10 -5.95 -2.06
N SER A 247 -7.53 -5.29 -1.06
CA SER A 247 -6.13 -4.85 -1.03
C SER A 247 -5.50 -5.30 0.28
N ALA A 248 -4.31 -5.90 0.19
CA ALA A 248 -3.62 -6.53 1.30
C ALA A 248 -2.31 -5.82 1.64
N THR A 249 -1.87 -5.98 2.88
CA THR A 249 -0.59 -5.51 3.41
C THR A 249 -0.09 -6.49 4.45
N GLY A 250 1.20 -6.86 4.39
CA GLY A 250 1.75 -7.82 5.35
C GLY A 250 2.99 -8.53 4.86
N SER A 251 3.26 -9.69 5.46
CA SER A 251 4.33 -10.60 5.06
C SER A 251 4.04 -11.21 3.69
N GLY A 252 4.47 -10.54 2.63
CA GLY A 252 4.06 -10.82 1.25
C GLY A 252 4.19 -12.27 0.82
N GLU A 253 5.22 -12.98 1.27
CA GLU A 253 5.47 -14.39 0.98
C GLU A 253 4.32 -15.30 1.43
N TYR A 254 3.71 -14.98 2.58
CA TYR A 254 2.57 -15.74 3.10
C TYR A 254 1.28 -15.40 2.37
N PHE A 255 1.10 -14.12 2.03
CA PHE A 255 -0.05 -13.64 1.27
C PHE A 255 -0.07 -14.22 -0.15
N ILE A 256 1.11 -14.38 -0.78
CA ILE A 256 1.24 -15.09 -2.06
C ILE A 256 0.86 -16.57 -1.90
N ARG A 257 1.43 -17.25 -0.91
CA ARG A 257 1.22 -18.70 -0.68
C ARG A 257 -0.24 -19.04 -0.37
N ALA A 258 -0.93 -18.17 0.36
CA ALA A 258 -2.34 -18.32 0.70
C ALA A 258 -3.29 -17.76 -0.37
N THR A 259 -2.77 -17.05 -1.40
CA THR A 259 -3.59 -16.37 -2.43
C THR A 259 -4.69 -15.49 -1.82
N VAL A 260 -4.31 -14.68 -0.84
CA VAL A 260 -5.21 -14.03 0.13
C VAL A 260 -6.35 -13.28 -0.53
N ALA A 261 -6.06 -12.38 -1.46
CA ALA A 261 -7.08 -11.51 -2.03
C ALA A 261 -8.14 -12.31 -2.83
N ARG A 262 -7.70 -13.31 -3.61
CA ARG A 262 -8.63 -14.18 -4.36
C ARG A 262 -9.44 -15.08 -3.44
N ASP A 263 -8.84 -15.63 -2.39
CA ASP A 263 -9.55 -16.53 -1.48
C ASP A 263 -10.64 -15.79 -0.68
N ILE A 264 -10.40 -14.56 -0.25
CA ILE A 264 -11.45 -13.71 0.33
C ILE A 264 -12.63 -13.57 -0.63
N CYS A 265 -12.38 -13.25 -1.90
CA CYS A 265 -13.44 -13.13 -2.89
C CYS A 265 -14.12 -14.47 -3.22
N GLN A 266 -13.41 -15.59 -3.13
CA GLN A 266 -14.01 -16.91 -3.24
C GLN A 266 -15.00 -17.17 -2.07
N ARG A 267 -14.65 -16.79 -0.85
CA ARG A 267 -15.51 -16.92 0.32
C ARG A 267 -16.76 -16.05 0.18
N THR A 268 -16.63 -14.81 -0.29
CA THR A 268 -17.80 -13.93 -0.50
C THR A 268 -18.70 -14.46 -1.61
N SER A 269 -18.16 -15.04 -2.67
CA SER A 269 -18.95 -15.62 -3.78
C SER A 269 -19.82 -16.79 -3.34
N THR A 270 -19.46 -17.46 -2.24
CA THR A 270 -20.23 -18.55 -1.63
C THR A 270 -21.20 -18.09 -0.53
N GLY A 271 -21.35 -16.78 -0.36
CA GLY A 271 -22.32 -16.17 0.56
C GLY A 271 -21.76 -15.75 1.92
N MET A 272 -20.44 -15.86 2.15
CA MET A 272 -19.84 -15.35 3.37
C MET A 272 -19.81 -13.82 3.34
N GLY A 273 -20.14 -13.15 4.44
CA GLY A 273 -20.01 -11.69 4.57
C GLY A 273 -18.54 -11.25 4.51
N VAL A 274 -18.30 -10.04 4.02
CA VAL A 274 -16.92 -9.52 3.80
C VAL A 274 -16.04 -9.53 5.06
N GLN A 275 -16.61 -9.22 6.24
CA GLN A 275 -15.85 -9.24 7.49
C GLN A 275 -15.46 -10.68 7.88
N ALA A 276 -16.40 -11.61 7.82
CA ALA A 276 -16.12 -13.01 8.13
C ALA A 276 -15.11 -13.63 7.15
N ALA A 277 -15.19 -13.27 5.86
CA ALA A 277 -14.24 -13.72 4.84
C ALA A 277 -12.83 -13.17 5.09
N ALA A 278 -12.73 -11.89 5.42
CA ALA A 278 -11.47 -11.25 5.77
C ALA A 278 -10.84 -11.88 7.02
N ASP A 279 -11.62 -12.07 8.10
CA ASP A 279 -11.14 -12.63 9.35
C ASP A 279 -10.68 -14.10 9.19
N ALA A 280 -11.42 -14.88 8.41
CA ALA A 280 -11.05 -16.28 8.13
C ALA A 280 -9.71 -16.37 7.38
N GLU A 281 -9.49 -15.48 6.42
CA GLU A 281 -8.26 -15.48 5.62
C GLU A 281 -7.06 -14.96 6.41
N ILE A 282 -7.23 -13.93 7.25
CA ILE A 282 -6.17 -13.45 8.15
C ILE A 282 -5.82 -14.53 9.19
N ALA A 283 -6.79 -15.29 9.67
CA ALA A 283 -6.55 -16.44 10.54
C ALA A 283 -5.75 -17.54 9.82
N ASP A 284 -6.07 -17.82 8.55
CA ASP A 284 -5.33 -18.79 7.73
C ASP A 284 -3.86 -18.36 7.52
N VAL A 285 -3.63 -17.10 7.15
CA VAL A 285 -2.28 -16.52 7.05
C VAL A 285 -1.53 -16.66 8.38
N GLY A 286 -2.17 -16.37 9.51
CA GLY A 286 -1.59 -16.54 10.85
C GLY A 286 -1.22 -17.99 11.15
N SER A 287 -2.04 -18.94 10.71
CA SER A 287 -1.81 -20.38 10.92
C SER A 287 -0.55 -20.91 10.24
N ILE A 288 -0.13 -20.29 9.16
CA ILE A 288 1.10 -20.63 8.43
C ILE A 288 2.29 -19.72 8.79
N GLY A 289 2.12 -18.84 9.78
CA GLY A 289 3.17 -18.00 10.34
C GLY A 289 3.27 -16.59 9.75
N GLY A 290 2.30 -16.16 8.95
CA GLY A 290 2.25 -14.81 8.37
C GLY A 290 1.51 -13.82 9.24
N ASP A 291 1.81 -12.54 9.04
CA ASP A 291 1.14 -11.43 9.68
C ASP A 291 0.83 -10.32 8.69
N GLY A 292 -0.19 -9.53 8.99
CA GLY A 292 -0.63 -8.42 8.17
C GLY A 292 -2.10 -8.09 8.32
N GLY A 293 -2.65 -7.47 7.29
CA GLY A 293 -4.04 -7.06 7.25
C GLY A 293 -4.57 -6.91 5.84
N VAL A 294 -5.88 -6.78 5.75
CA VAL A 294 -6.61 -6.57 4.50
C VAL A 294 -7.70 -5.53 4.67
N ILE A 295 -8.02 -4.86 3.57
CA ILE A 295 -9.25 -4.11 3.42
C ILE A 295 -10.11 -4.79 2.34
N VAL A 296 -11.40 -4.88 2.59
CA VAL A 296 -12.35 -5.55 1.68
C VAL A 296 -13.56 -4.67 1.45
N MET A 297 -13.98 -4.56 0.20
CA MET A 297 -15.20 -3.88 -0.23
C MET A 297 -16.20 -4.90 -0.77
N GLY A 298 -17.40 -4.93 -0.22
CA GLY A 298 -18.51 -5.71 -0.76
C GLY A 298 -19.27 -4.98 -1.86
N LYS A 299 -19.98 -5.72 -2.68
CA LYS A 299 -20.86 -5.17 -3.73
C LYS A 299 -22.05 -4.35 -3.20
N ASP A 300 -22.34 -4.51 -1.92
CA ASP A 300 -23.37 -3.75 -1.17
C ASP A 300 -22.79 -2.48 -0.51
N GLY A 301 -21.49 -2.21 -0.68
CA GLY A 301 -20.77 -1.12 -0.07
C GLY A 301 -20.32 -1.37 1.36
N ALA A 302 -20.49 -2.58 1.87
CA ALA A 302 -19.93 -2.99 3.16
C ALA A 302 -18.40 -2.99 3.10
N VAL A 303 -17.76 -2.46 4.14
CA VAL A 303 -16.31 -2.41 4.30
C VAL A 303 -15.91 -3.36 5.40
N ALA A 304 -14.83 -4.11 5.19
CA ALA A 304 -14.19 -4.90 6.23
C ALA A 304 -12.71 -4.50 6.37
N PHE A 305 -12.26 -4.48 7.61
CA PHE A 305 -10.85 -4.41 7.99
C PHE A 305 -10.54 -5.63 8.84
N SER A 306 -9.48 -6.35 8.51
CA SER A 306 -9.02 -7.47 9.31
C SER A 306 -7.50 -7.48 9.40
N MET A 307 -6.95 -7.71 10.59
CA MET A 307 -5.52 -7.75 10.85
C MET A 307 -5.21 -8.68 12.02
N ASN A 308 -4.02 -9.24 12.01
CA ASN A 308 -3.44 -9.96 13.16
C ASN A 308 -2.19 -9.24 13.72
N THR A 309 -2.07 -7.95 13.44
CA THR A 309 -1.03 -7.04 13.93
C THR A 309 -1.64 -6.07 14.94
N SER A 310 -0.80 -5.34 15.70
CA SER A 310 -1.27 -4.36 16.69
C SER A 310 -1.89 -3.10 16.08
N GLY A 311 -1.67 -2.87 14.79
CA GLY A 311 -2.26 -1.74 14.08
C GLY A 311 -2.27 -1.90 12.56
N MET A 312 -3.11 -1.10 11.93
CA MET A 312 -3.15 -0.88 10.49
C MET A 312 -3.63 0.55 10.25
N TYR A 313 -2.83 1.34 9.55
CA TYR A 313 -3.28 2.64 9.04
C TYR A 313 -4.42 2.40 8.06
N ARG A 314 -5.61 2.93 8.35
CA ARG A 314 -6.80 2.62 7.57
C ARG A 314 -7.85 3.72 7.64
N GLY A 315 -8.75 3.71 6.69
CA GLY A 315 -9.87 4.63 6.69
C GLY A 315 -10.97 4.22 5.72
N GLU A 316 -12.14 4.78 5.95
CA GLU A 316 -13.31 4.58 5.08
C GLU A 316 -14.11 5.85 4.89
N ALA A 317 -14.84 5.92 3.78
CA ALA A 317 -15.81 6.94 3.47
C ALA A 317 -16.93 6.35 2.61
N GLY A 318 -18.10 6.98 2.63
CA GLY A 318 -19.24 6.52 1.83
C GLY A 318 -20.34 7.56 1.70
N SER A 319 -21.24 7.36 0.75
CA SER A 319 -22.38 8.23 0.54
C SER A 319 -23.21 8.42 1.82
N GLY A 320 -23.33 9.67 2.29
CA GLY A 320 -24.11 9.98 3.49
C GLY A 320 -23.48 9.52 4.82
N ARG A 321 -22.23 9.09 4.79
CA ARG A 321 -21.46 8.71 5.99
C ARG A 321 -20.22 9.59 6.14
N PRO A 322 -19.88 10.06 7.35
CA PRO A 322 -18.64 10.77 7.57
C PRO A 322 -17.44 9.83 7.33
N SER A 323 -16.34 10.40 6.84
CA SER A 323 -15.07 9.67 6.75
C SER A 323 -14.54 9.35 8.14
N ARG A 324 -13.85 8.22 8.26
CA ARG A 324 -13.22 7.77 9.49
C ARG A 324 -11.83 7.24 9.19
N VAL A 325 -10.88 7.52 10.07
CA VAL A 325 -9.51 7.00 10.03
C VAL A 325 -9.19 6.33 11.34
N ALA A 326 -8.36 5.29 11.29
CA ALA A 326 -7.92 4.54 12.47
C ALA A 326 -6.49 4.04 12.27
N ILE A 327 -5.79 3.78 13.35
CA ILE A 327 -4.41 3.29 13.37
C ILE A 327 -4.31 2.00 14.18
N TYR A 328 -4.75 2.02 15.44
CA TYR A 328 -4.56 0.92 16.38
C TYR A 328 -5.67 -0.14 16.25
N ALA A 329 -5.34 -1.39 16.61
CA ALA A 329 -6.28 -2.50 16.45
C ALA A 329 -7.54 -2.36 17.32
N ASP A 330 -7.44 -1.64 18.45
CA ASP A 330 -8.56 -1.37 19.34
C ASP A 330 -9.47 -0.21 18.90
N GLU A 331 -9.10 0.49 17.83
CA GLU A 331 -9.93 1.54 17.25
C GLU A 331 -10.91 0.95 16.22
N GLU A 332 -12.16 1.30 16.37
CA GLU A 332 -13.17 0.95 15.37
C GLU A 332 -13.14 1.97 14.22
N ALA A 333 -12.81 1.52 13.02
CA ALA A 333 -12.96 2.33 11.80
C ALA A 333 -14.43 2.40 11.37
N SER A 334 -15.26 1.45 11.83
CA SER A 334 -16.70 1.40 11.55
C SER A 334 -17.52 0.82 12.70
N ARG A 335 -18.57 1.49 13.07
CA ARG A 335 -19.83 0.94 13.59
C ARG A 335 -20.98 1.43 12.72
#